data_9c9bb377a22e83727f42059c45f133d3
#
_entry.id   9c9bb377a22e83727f42059c45f133d3
#
_cell.length_a   1.000
_cell.length_b   1.000
_cell.length_c   1.000
_cell.angle_alpha   90.00
_cell.angle_beta   90.00
_cell.angle_gamma   90.00
#
_symmetry.space_group_name_H-M   'P 1'
#
loop_
_entity.id
_entity.type
_entity.pdbx_description
1 polymer ?
#
loop_
_entity_poly.entity_id
_entity_poly.type
_entity_poly.pdbx_seq_one_letter_code
_entity_poly.pdbx_strand_id
1 'polypeptide(L)'
;MTVPETSLFRSETVYRVAVQVPEADEPRLREAILAADALLFGNYDSVTFTTQPGTQRYRSLGTGRNAPTGGVVEVPCVELAFLAPHDPAVLTQVLQAIHQAHPYEEPVVVVTEALRTMHVPGSVEDNPNKFWNRPEAGWVPGDLRTAGPAGDKS
;
A
#
# COMPACT_ATOMS: atom_id res chain seq x y z
N MET A 1 -17.23 -18.34 8.82
CA MET A 1 -17.48 -16.94 9.25
C MET A 1 -18.16 -16.21 8.11
N THR A 2 -19.29 -15.56 8.42
CA THR A 2 -20.00 -14.76 7.42
C THR A 2 -19.27 -13.44 7.22
N VAL A 3 -18.95 -13.12 5.95
CA VAL A 3 -18.34 -11.84 5.63
C VAL A 3 -19.40 -10.73 5.56
N PRO A 4 -19.10 -9.52 6.07
CA PRO A 4 -20.05 -8.41 6.01
C PRO A 4 -20.32 -7.98 4.57
N GLU A 5 -21.60 -7.84 4.24
CA GLU A 5 -22.06 -7.30 2.95
C GLU A 5 -23.31 -6.45 3.18
N THR A 6 -23.41 -5.38 2.45
CA THR A 6 -24.57 -4.48 2.47
C THR A 6 -24.86 -3.97 1.06
N SER A 7 -25.88 -3.11 0.94
CA SER A 7 -26.12 -2.41 -0.32
C SER A 7 -25.00 -1.42 -0.68
N LEU A 8 -24.13 -1.06 0.27
CA LEU A 8 -23.05 -0.09 0.09
C LEU A 8 -21.73 -0.74 -0.27
N PHE A 9 -21.48 -1.94 0.22
CA PHE A 9 -20.21 -2.62 0.02
C PHE A 9 -20.35 -4.13 0.04
N ARG A 10 -19.38 -4.79 -0.59
CA ARG A 10 -19.10 -6.23 -0.47
C ARG A 10 -17.74 -6.39 0.20
N SER A 11 -17.48 -7.56 0.76
CA SER A 11 -16.17 -7.89 1.34
C SER A 11 -15.48 -8.95 0.51
N GLU A 12 -14.16 -8.85 0.45
CA GLU A 12 -13.31 -9.89 -0.15
C GLU A 12 -12.05 -10.10 0.69
N THR A 13 -11.48 -11.31 0.59
CA THR A 13 -10.21 -11.64 1.23
C THR A 13 -9.06 -11.14 0.37
N VAL A 14 -8.07 -10.55 1.00
CA VAL A 14 -6.84 -10.05 0.38
C VAL A 14 -5.65 -10.36 1.29
N TYR A 15 -4.43 -10.17 0.76
CA TYR A 15 -3.23 -10.11 1.60
C TYR A 15 -2.91 -8.65 1.91
N ARG A 16 -2.73 -8.35 3.20
CA ARG A 16 -2.16 -7.07 3.62
C ARG A 16 -0.66 -7.27 3.83
N VAL A 17 0.12 -6.47 3.12
CA VAL A 17 1.58 -6.50 3.20
C VAL A 17 2.05 -5.19 3.81
N ALA A 18 2.91 -5.27 4.81
CA ALA A 18 3.53 -4.11 5.43
C ALA A 18 5.04 -4.33 5.45
N VAL A 19 5.80 -3.38 4.95
CA VAL A 19 7.26 -3.45 4.88
C VAL A 19 7.87 -2.20 5.49
N GLN A 20 8.85 -2.39 6.38
CA GLN A 20 9.62 -1.29 6.93
C GLN A 20 10.84 -1.05 6.04
N VAL A 21 11.09 0.20 5.69
CA VAL A 21 12.15 0.56 4.76
C VAL A 21 12.73 1.92 5.14
N PRO A 22 14.06 2.12 5.00
CA PRO A 22 14.64 3.45 5.15
C PRO A 22 13.93 4.45 4.23
N GLU A 23 13.68 5.64 4.74
CA GLU A 23 12.89 6.66 4.04
C GLU A 23 13.43 6.94 2.62
N ALA A 24 14.74 7.01 2.46
CA ALA A 24 15.37 7.29 1.17
C ALA A 24 15.16 6.18 0.12
N ASP A 25 14.91 4.95 0.56
CA ASP A 25 14.74 3.78 -0.33
C ASP A 25 13.27 3.47 -0.64
N GLU A 26 12.33 4.14 0.02
CA GLU A 26 10.90 3.87 -0.16
C GLU A 26 10.44 4.08 -1.61
N PRO A 27 10.78 5.16 -2.33
CA PRO A 27 10.32 5.32 -3.69
C PRO A 27 10.75 4.19 -4.62
N ARG A 28 12.00 3.75 -4.52
CA ARG A 28 12.53 2.63 -5.32
C ARG A 28 11.79 1.33 -4.99
N LEU A 29 11.54 1.06 -3.71
CA LEU A 29 10.82 -0.11 -3.26
C LEU A 29 9.38 -0.10 -3.78
N ARG A 30 8.69 1.02 -3.64
CA ARG A 30 7.32 1.18 -4.12
C ARG A 30 7.22 0.97 -5.63
N GLU A 31 8.14 1.52 -6.40
CA GLU A 31 8.18 1.32 -7.86
C GLU A 31 8.37 -0.16 -8.22
N ALA A 32 9.25 -0.86 -7.52
CA ALA A 32 9.48 -2.29 -7.75
C ALA A 32 8.21 -3.12 -7.45
N ILE A 33 7.52 -2.80 -6.37
CA ILE A 33 6.26 -3.46 -6.01
C ILE A 33 5.21 -3.23 -7.10
N LEU A 34 5.05 -1.99 -7.56
CA LEU A 34 4.06 -1.64 -8.58
C LEU A 34 4.39 -2.23 -9.95
N ALA A 35 5.67 -2.49 -10.23
CA ALA A 35 6.06 -3.24 -11.43
C ALA A 35 5.68 -4.73 -11.34
N ALA A 36 5.60 -5.28 -10.14
CA ALA A 36 5.19 -6.68 -9.94
C ALA A 36 3.67 -6.87 -9.95
N ASP A 37 2.93 -5.89 -9.43
CA ASP A 37 1.46 -5.92 -9.41
C ASP A 37 0.92 -4.49 -9.39
N ALA A 38 -0.15 -4.24 -10.11
CA ALA A 38 -0.76 -2.91 -10.20
C ALA A 38 -1.44 -2.45 -8.90
N LEU A 39 -1.63 -3.33 -7.93
CA LEU A 39 -2.28 -3.05 -6.65
C LEU A 39 -3.64 -2.37 -6.84
N LEU A 40 -4.52 -3.05 -7.58
CA LEU A 40 -5.87 -2.55 -7.85
C LEU A 40 -6.70 -2.50 -6.57
N PHE A 41 -7.43 -1.41 -6.42
CA PHE A 41 -8.43 -1.26 -5.37
C PHE A 41 -9.68 -0.62 -6.00
N GLY A 42 -10.65 -1.45 -6.36
CA GLY A 42 -11.82 -1.01 -7.12
C GLY A 42 -11.42 -0.38 -8.46
N ASN A 43 -11.74 0.88 -8.65
CA ASN A 43 -11.44 1.64 -9.87
C ASN A 43 -10.07 2.34 -9.83
N TYR A 44 -9.24 2.02 -8.83
CA TYR A 44 -7.94 2.65 -8.64
C TYR A 44 -6.83 1.62 -8.72
N ASP A 45 -5.68 2.05 -9.22
CA ASP A 45 -4.45 1.27 -9.13
C ASP A 45 -3.41 2.02 -8.31
N SER A 46 -2.27 1.39 -8.10
CA SER A 46 -1.13 1.98 -7.37
C SER A 46 -1.48 2.38 -5.93
N VAL A 47 -2.46 1.71 -5.33
CA VAL A 47 -2.95 2.08 -4.00
C VAL A 47 -1.98 1.58 -2.92
N THR A 48 -1.24 2.52 -2.37
CA THR A 48 -0.25 2.29 -1.32
C THR A 48 -0.40 3.34 -0.23
N PHE A 49 0.07 3.00 0.96
CA PHE A 49 0.10 3.94 2.08
C PHE A 49 1.48 3.91 2.73
N THR A 50 2.11 5.07 2.83
CA THR A 50 3.41 5.22 3.49
C THR A 50 3.23 6.10 4.73
N THR A 51 3.71 5.62 5.88
CA THR A 51 3.64 6.34 7.14
C THR A 51 4.62 7.51 7.18
N GLN A 52 4.45 8.39 8.15
CA GLN A 52 5.52 9.30 8.56
C GLN A 52 6.70 8.50 9.10
N PRO A 53 7.93 9.04 9.04
CA PRO A 53 9.09 8.33 9.56
C PRO A 53 8.96 7.99 11.04
N GLY A 54 9.25 6.73 11.35
CA GLY A 54 9.49 6.23 12.69
C GLY A 54 10.96 5.87 12.85
N THR A 55 11.30 5.28 13.97
CA THR A 55 12.67 4.83 14.25
C THR A 55 12.69 3.32 14.31
N GLN A 56 13.37 2.68 13.35
CA GLN A 56 13.64 1.25 13.41
C GLN A 56 14.92 1.02 14.20
N ARG A 57 14.89 0.02 15.08
CA ARG A 57 16.04 -0.36 15.89
C ARG A 57 16.44 -1.79 15.60
N TYR A 58 17.75 -2.01 15.48
CA TYR A 58 18.28 -3.36 15.32
C TYR A 58 19.76 -3.40 15.76
N ARG A 59 20.27 -4.61 15.90
CA ARG A 59 21.67 -4.88 16.13
C ARG A 59 22.11 -5.99 15.19
N SER A 60 23.17 -5.75 14.42
CA SER A 60 23.76 -6.79 13.61
C SER A 60 24.58 -7.74 14.49
N LEU A 61 24.32 -9.04 14.36
CA LEU A 61 25.03 -10.09 15.08
C LEU A 61 26.34 -10.48 14.39
N GLY A 62 26.53 -10.03 13.13
CA GLY A 62 27.72 -10.36 12.36
C GLY A 62 27.72 -11.76 11.76
N THR A 63 26.57 -12.44 11.74
CA THR A 63 26.42 -13.79 11.22
C THR A 63 25.97 -13.82 9.75
N GLY A 64 25.56 -12.68 9.21
CA GLY A 64 25.20 -12.50 7.79
C GLY A 64 26.26 -11.72 7.03
N ARG A 65 25.84 -10.96 6.03
CA ARG A 65 26.74 -10.16 5.20
C ARG A 65 27.28 -8.92 5.90
N ASN A 66 26.54 -8.39 6.86
CA ASN A 66 26.89 -7.17 7.55
C ASN A 66 27.74 -7.48 8.79
N ALA A 67 28.75 -6.65 9.05
CA ALA A 67 29.56 -6.74 10.24
C ALA A 67 28.71 -6.56 11.51
N PRO A 68 29.14 -7.12 12.66
CA PRO A 68 28.44 -6.88 13.90
C PRO A 68 28.50 -5.40 14.30
N THR A 69 27.45 -4.91 14.94
CA THR A 69 27.43 -3.56 15.50
C THR A 69 27.71 -3.64 17.01
N GLY A 70 28.35 -2.60 17.53
CA GLY A 70 28.70 -2.54 18.96
C GLY A 70 27.53 -2.29 19.90
N GLY A 71 26.34 -2.03 19.35
CA GLY A 71 25.12 -1.81 20.09
C GLY A 71 23.93 -1.73 19.13
N VAL A 72 22.77 -1.35 19.68
CA VAL A 72 21.56 -1.13 18.90
C VAL A 72 21.72 0.13 18.06
N VAL A 73 21.50 0.03 16.76
CA VAL A 73 21.45 1.17 15.85
C VAL A 73 20.01 1.65 15.66
N GLU A 74 19.87 2.93 15.39
CA GLU A 74 18.57 3.56 15.14
C GLU A 74 18.58 4.15 13.73
N VAL A 75 17.56 3.82 12.95
CA VAL A 75 17.45 4.26 11.55
C VAL A 75 16.06 4.85 11.32
N PRO A 76 15.98 6.06 10.72
CA PRO A 76 14.68 6.59 10.28
C PRO A 76 14.11 5.69 9.20
N CYS A 77 12.93 5.12 9.45
CA CYS A 77 12.23 4.25 8.53
C CYS A 77 10.77 4.63 8.43
N VAL A 78 10.18 4.31 7.27
CA VAL A 78 8.74 4.38 7.05
C VAL A 78 8.18 2.97 6.95
N GLU A 79 6.88 2.83 7.14
CA GLU A 79 6.16 1.60 6.82
C GLU A 79 5.35 1.83 5.57
N LEU A 80 5.61 1.04 4.56
CA LEU A 80 4.88 0.99 3.30
C LEU A 80 3.90 -0.18 3.39
N ALA A 81 2.62 0.10 3.29
CA ALA A 81 1.56 -0.89 3.40
C ALA A 81 0.66 -0.84 2.16
N PHE A 82 0.18 -1.99 1.76
CA PHE A 82 -0.72 -2.15 0.62
C PHE A 82 -1.49 -3.45 0.71
N LEU A 83 -2.49 -3.61 -0.14
CA LEU A 83 -3.27 -4.82 -0.28
C LEU A 83 -2.93 -5.48 -1.61
N ALA A 84 -2.60 -6.76 -1.58
CA ALA A 84 -2.38 -7.59 -2.76
C ALA A 84 -3.54 -8.56 -2.94
N PRO A 85 -3.81 -9.00 -4.20
CA PRO A 85 -4.82 -10.01 -4.44
C PRO A 85 -4.58 -11.27 -3.60
N HIS A 86 -5.66 -11.96 -3.23
CA HIS A 86 -5.58 -13.23 -2.51
C HIS A 86 -5.21 -14.36 -3.48
N ASP A 87 -4.02 -14.25 -4.05
CA ASP A 87 -3.42 -15.17 -5.01
C ASP A 87 -1.96 -15.42 -4.61
N PRO A 88 -1.62 -16.64 -4.17
CA PRO A 88 -0.26 -16.94 -3.72
C PRO A 88 0.81 -16.70 -4.78
N ALA A 89 0.50 -16.86 -6.07
CA ALA A 89 1.46 -16.61 -7.14
C ALA A 89 1.78 -15.10 -7.25
N VAL A 90 0.77 -14.24 -7.18
CA VAL A 90 0.95 -12.78 -7.19
C VAL A 90 1.69 -12.35 -5.94
N LEU A 91 1.31 -12.87 -4.78
CA LEU A 91 1.99 -12.57 -3.53
C LEU A 91 3.48 -12.92 -3.60
N THR A 92 3.81 -14.08 -4.16
CA THR A 92 5.21 -14.50 -4.34
C THR A 92 5.99 -13.50 -5.19
N GLN A 93 5.41 -13.05 -6.31
CA GLN A 93 6.06 -12.06 -7.19
C GLN A 93 6.30 -10.73 -6.45
N VAL A 94 5.33 -10.28 -5.69
CA VAL A 94 5.43 -9.04 -4.91
C VAL A 94 6.52 -9.16 -3.84
N LEU A 95 6.54 -10.26 -3.10
CA LEU A 95 7.55 -10.50 -2.07
C LEU A 95 8.95 -10.61 -2.65
N GLN A 96 9.11 -11.26 -3.81
CA GLN A 96 10.39 -11.29 -4.52
C GLN A 96 10.85 -9.89 -4.91
N ALA A 97 9.94 -9.05 -5.43
CA ALA A 97 10.25 -7.67 -5.77
C ALA A 97 10.72 -6.88 -4.55
N ILE A 98 10.08 -7.07 -3.40
CA ILE A 98 10.48 -6.45 -2.14
C ILE A 98 11.91 -6.87 -1.76
N HIS A 99 12.19 -8.16 -1.74
CA HIS A 99 13.50 -8.66 -1.34
C HIS A 99 14.62 -8.23 -2.29
N GLN A 100 14.33 -8.08 -3.58
CA GLN A 100 15.32 -7.60 -4.55
C GLN A 100 15.58 -6.09 -4.45
N ALA A 101 14.58 -5.29 -4.16
CA ALA A 101 14.70 -3.83 -4.12
C ALA A 101 15.10 -3.28 -2.76
N HIS A 102 14.83 -4.02 -1.69
CA HIS A 102 15.10 -3.58 -0.32
C HIS A 102 16.60 -3.56 -0.02
N PRO A 103 17.12 -2.52 0.68
CA PRO A 103 18.55 -2.44 0.98
C PRO A 103 19.04 -3.42 2.05
N TYR A 104 18.13 -4.03 2.84
CA TYR A 104 18.51 -4.97 3.89
C TYR A 104 18.55 -6.40 3.34
N GLU A 105 19.46 -7.23 3.86
CA GLU A 105 19.41 -8.67 3.59
C GLU A 105 18.22 -9.36 4.28
N GLU A 106 17.76 -8.80 5.39
CA GLU A 106 16.59 -9.28 6.15
C GLU A 106 15.58 -8.14 6.29
N PRO A 107 14.79 -7.85 5.24
CA PRO A 107 13.75 -6.82 5.35
C PRO A 107 12.64 -7.25 6.33
N VAL A 108 12.13 -6.30 7.08
CA VAL A 108 10.95 -6.54 7.92
C VAL A 108 9.71 -6.46 7.05
N VAL A 109 9.18 -7.62 6.69
CA VAL A 109 7.97 -7.75 5.86
C VAL A 109 6.98 -8.62 6.61
N VAL A 110 5.77 -8.11 6.80
CA VAL A 110 4.70 -8.85 7.46
C VAL A 110 3.53 -8.97 6.49
N VAL A 111 3.04 -10.18 6.33
CA VAL A 111 1.88 -10.50 5.49
C VAL A 111 0.78 -11.07 6.37
N THR A 112 -0.42 -10.52 6.24
CA THR A 112 -1.60 -11.02 6.94
C THR A 112 -2.74 -11.20 5.94
N GLU A 113 -3.56 -12.22 6.15
CA GLU A 113 -4.85 -12.31 5.46
C GLU A 113 -5.79 -11.29 6.10
N ALA A 114 -6.52 -10.56 5.27
CA ALA A 114 -7.42 -9.52 5.72
C ALA A 114 -8.68 -9.49 4.87
N LEU A 115 -9.76 -8.95 5.42
CA LEU A 115 -10.94 -8.59 4.66
C LEU A 115 -10.86 -7.11 4.30
N ARG A 116 -11.22 -6.79 3.07
CA ARG A 116 -11.45 -5.40 2.66
C ARG A 116 -12.87 -5.23 2.15
N THR A 117 -13.36 -4.00 2.20
CA THR A 117 -14.64 -3.67 1.59
C THR A 117 -14.43 -3.20 0.16
N MET A 118 -15.37 -3.57 -0.71
CA MET A 118 -15.45 -3.11 -2.08
C MET A 118 -16.74 -2.33 -2.26
N HIS A 119 -16.64 -1.16 -2.84
CA HIS A 119 -17.80 -0.32 -3.14
C HIS A 119 -18.77 -0.98 -4.12
N VAL A 120 -20.07 -0.88 -3.83
CA VAL A 120 -21.13 -1.25 -4.78
C VAL A 120 -21.45 -0.02 -5.64
N PRO A 121 -21.22 -0.04 -6.96
CA PRO A 121 -21.50 1.10 -7.83
C PRO A 121 -22.97 1.56 -7.72
N GLY A 122 -23.16 2.87 -7.71
CA GLY A 122 -24.49 3.49 -7.66
C GLY A 122 -25.10 3.61 -6.25
N SER A 123 -24.45 3.06 -5.24
CA SER A 123 -25.02 3.00 -3.88
C SER A 123 -24.95 4.31 -3.09
N VAL A 124 -24.12 5.27 -3.51
CA VAL A 124 -23.87 6.51 -2.77
C VAL A 124 -23.91 7.75 -3.66
N GLU A 125 -24.68 7.70 -4.76
CA GLU A 125 -24.71 8.76 -5.77
C GLU A 125 -25.06 10.15 -5.18
N ASP A 126 -26.03 10.20 -4.29
CA ASP A 126 -26.51 11.45 -3.69
C ASP A 126 -25.90 11.74 -2.32
N ASN A 127 -24.91 10.97 -1.90
CA ASN A 127 -24.28 11.16 -0.59
C ASN A 127 -23.49 12.48 -0.56
N PRO A 128 -23.82 13.44 0.32
CA PRO A 128 -23.17 14.75 0.33
C PRO A 128 -21.70 14.71 0.78
N ASN A 129 -21.25 13.63 1.39
CA ASN A 129 -19.86 13.48 1.82
C ASN A 129 -18.92 13.12 0.69
N LYS A 130 -19.45 12.67 -0.46
CA LYS A 130 -18.63 12.27 -1.60
C LYS A 130 -18.10 13.48 -2.35
N PHE A 131 -16.87 13.39 -2.85
CA PHE A 131 -16.21 14.51 -3.54
C PHE A 131 -17.02 15.05 -4.72
N TRP A 132 -17.67 14.18 -5.50
CA TRP A 132 -18.46 14.60 -6.66
C TRP A 132 -19.72 15.38 -6.29
N ASN A 133 -20.16 15.33 -5.03
CA ASN A 133 -21.30 16.08 -4.51
C ASN A 133 -20.89 17.31 -3.70
N ARG A 134 -19.59 17.59 -3.60
CA ARG A 134 -19.07 18.78 -2.89
C ARG A 134 -18.93 19.94 -3.85
N PRO A 135 -19.11 21.20 -3.35
CA PRO A 135 -18.92 22.39 -4.19
C PRO A 135 -17.51 22.54 -4.74
N GLU A 136 -16.51 22.00 -4.02
CA GLU A 136 -15.10 22.06 -4.40
C GLU A 136 -14.58 20.65 -4.63
N ALA A 137 -14.01 20.43 -5.82
CA ALA A 137 -13.36 19.15 -6.17
C ALA A 137 -11.92 19.13 -5.65
N GLY A 138 -11.73 19.08 -4.34
CA GLY A 138 -10.44 19.26 -3.68
C GLY A 138 -9.60 17.98 -3.45
N TRP A 139 -9.97 16.85 -4.04
CA TRP A 139 -9.32 15.56 -3.73
C TRP A 139 -8.05 15.30 -4.55
N VAL A 140 -7.85 16.01 -5.64
CA VAL A 140 -6.68 15.84 -6.52
C VAL A 140 -5.93 17.16 -6.62
N PRO A 141 -4.59 17.19 -6.44
CA PRO A 141 -3.80 18.36 -6.75
C PRO A 141 -4.04 18.84 -8.17
N GLY A 142 -4.14 20.16 -8.38
CA GLY A 142 -4.54 20.74 -9.66
C GLY A 142 -3.66 20.33 -10.84
N ASP A 143 -2.36 20.17 -10.61
CA ASP A 143 -1.38 19.74 -11.63
C ASP A 143 -1.53 18.28 -12.06
N LEU A 144 -2.23 17.47 -11.28
CA LEU A 144 -2.50 16.06 -11.60
C LEU A 144 -3.91 15.82 -12.14
N ARG A 145 -4.73 16.86 -12.26
CA ARG A 145 -6.06 16.74 -12.85
C ARG A 145 -5.96 16.61 -14.35
N THR A 146 -6.63 15.59 -14.88
CA THR A 146 -6.81 15.44 -16.31
C THR A 146 -8.24 15.82 -16.68
N ALA A 147 -8.42 16.39 -17.87
CA ALA A 147 -9.74 16.62 -18.46
C ALA A 147 -10.28 15.25 -18.91
N GLY A 148 -10.91 14.52 -18.03
CA GLY A 148 -11.49 13.21 -18.34
C GLY A 148 -13.01 13.22 -18.27
N PRO A 149 -13.68 12.13 -18.70
CA PRO A 149 -15.15 12.02 -18.63
C PRO A 149 -15.71 12.24 -17.24
N ALA A 150 -14.95 11.92 -16.20
CA ALA A 150 -15.35 12.12 -14.81
C ALA A 150 -15.31 13.60 -14.38
N GLY A 151 -14.52 14.44 -15.06
CA GLY A 151 -14.45 15.88 -14.81
C GLY A 151 -15.58 16.64 -15.50
N ASP A 152 -16.19 16.07 -16.52
CA ASP A 152 -17.24 16.69 -17.33
C ASP A 152 -18.66 16.38 -16.84
N LYS A 153 -18.79 15.66 -15.76
CA LYS A 153 -20.09 15.42 -15.15
C LYS A 153 -20.45 16.61 -14.25
N SER A 154 -20.79 17.68 -14.91
CA SER A 154 -21.49 18.78 -14.25
C SER A 154 -22.91 18.34 -13.87
#